data_4aee0ecd9b327fc59fc905af2c34bfcd
#
_entry.id   4aee0ecd9b327fc59fc905af2c34bfcd
#
_cell.length_a   1.000
_cell.length_b   1.000
_cell.length_c   1.000
_cell.angle_alpha   90.00
_cell.angle_beta   90.00
_cell.angle_gamma   90.00
#
_symmetry.space_group_name_H-M   'P 1'
#
loop_
_entity.id
_entity.type
_entity.pdbx_description
1 polymer ?
#
loop_
_entity_poly.entity_id
_entity_poly.type
_entity_poly.pdbx_seq_one_letter_code
_entity_poly.pdbx_strand_id
1 'polypeptide(L)' 'MISDTKLTSVKIITELYKKFKVVALNEEFTLQKLVNRSMDKYLKDDDYKKSIVEYDGLQISGSNF' A
#
# COMPACT_ATOMS: atom_id res chain seq x y z
N MET A 1 16.84 -10.14 -8.84
CA MET A 1 16.77 -10.93 -7.61
C MET A 1 16.90 -10.05 -6.40
N ILE A 2 16.14 -10.34 -5.37
CA ILE A 2 16.21 -9.60 -4.13
C ILE A 2 17.36 -10.15 -3.30
N SER A 3 18.32 -9.32 -2.98
CA SER A 3 19.45 -9.73 -2.18
C SER A 3 19.34 -9.28 -0.72
N ASP A 4 18.42 -8.33 -0.44
CA ASP A 4 18.36 -7.75 0.88
C ASP A 4 16.97 -7.15 1.14
N THR A 5 16.49 -7.33 2.37
CA THR A 5 15.20 -6.78 2.77
C THR A 5 15.30 -6.13 4.14
N LYS A 6 14.37 -5.25 4.42
CA LYS A 6 14.30 -4.55 5.69
C LYS A 6 12.90 -4.70 6.27
N LEU A 7 12.81 -5.07 7.54
CA LEU A 7 11.54 -5.13 8.23
C LEU A 7 11.19 -3.74 8.74
N THR A 8 10.01 -3.25 8.37
CA THR A 8 9.52 -1.95 8.83
C THR A 8 8.13 -2.13 9.42
N SER A 9 7.66 -1.10 10.12
CA SER A 9 6.30 -1.11 10.66
C SER A 9 5.56 0.13 10.20
N VAL A 10 4.27 -0.06 9.91
CA VAL A 10 3.36 1.02 9.53
C VAL A 10 2.03 0.81 10.22
N LYS A 11 1.37 1.92 10.53
CA LYS A 11 0.01 1.87 11.06
C LYS A 11 -0.95 1.84 9.90
N ILE A 12 -1.90 0.91 9.92
CA ILE A 12 -2.89 0.76 8.87
C ILE A 12 -4.28 0.96 9.48
N ILE A 13 -5.13 1.70 8.78
CA ILE A 13 -6.51 1.87 9.22
C ILE A 13 -7.15 0.51 9.33
N THR A 14 -7.70 0.20 10.51
CA THR A 14 -8.20 -1.15 10.82
C THR A 14 -9.23 -1.65 9.83
N GLU A 15 -10.23 -0.82 9.49
CA GLU A 15 -11.27 -1.23 8.55
C GLU A 15 -10.70 -1.50 7.15
N LEU A 16 -9.76 -0.69 6.74
CA LEU A 16 -9.12 -0.86 5.44
C LEU A 16 -8.31 -2.16 5.40
N TYR A 17 -7.60 -2.43 6.48
CA TYR A 17 -6.81 -3.67 6.58
C TYR A 17 -7.70 -4.91 6.49
N LYS A 18 -8.83 -4.90 7.21
CA LYS A 18 -9.76 -6.02 7.18
C LYS A 18 -10.29 -6.27 5.77
N LYS A 19 -10.69 -5.21 5.08
CA LYS A 19 -11.19 -5.33 3.71
C LYS A 19 -10.11 -5.85 2.77
N PHE A 20 -8.90 -5.34 2.93
CA PHE A 20 -7.77 -5.78 2.12
C PHE A 20 -7.51 -7.28 2.32
N LYS A 21 -7.53 -7.75 3.57
CA LYS A 21 -7.25 -9.16 3.87
C LYS A 21 -8.24 -10.09 3.19
N VAL A 22 -9.51 -9.72 3.15
CA VAL A 22 -10.54 -10.53 2.50
C VAL A 22 -10.26 -10.64 1.00
N VAL A 23 -10.00 -9.53 0.35
CA VAL A 23 -9.74 -9.51 -1.10
C VAL A 23 -8.43 -10.23 -1.41
N ALA A 24 -7.40 -9.97 -0.62
CA ALA A 24 -6.07 -10.54 -0.84
C ALA A 24 -6.08 -12.06 -0.71
N LEU A 25 -6.86 -12.59 0.22
CA LEU A 25 -6.97 -14.04 0.40
C LEU A 25 -7.51 -14.72 -0.85
N ASN A 26 -8.52 -14.10 -1.46
CA ASN A 26 -9.13 -14.64 -2.68
C ASN A 26 -8.16 -14.58 -3.87
N GLU A 27 -7.27 -13.63 -3.87
CA GLU A 27 -6.34 -13.41 -4.98
C GLU A 27 -4.94 -13.96 -4.71
N GLU A 28 -4.76 -14.62 -3.56
CA GLU A 28 -3.45 -15.12 -3.15
C GLU A 28 -2.38 -14.02 -3.17
N PHE A 29 -2.79 -12.83 -2.76
CA PHE A 29 -1.95 -11.66 -2.74
C PHE A 29 -1.62 -11.31 -1.29
N THR A 30 -0.45 -10.71 -1.05
CA THR A 30 -0.02 -10.40 0.32
C THR A 30 0.22 -8.90 0.47
N LEU A 31 0.17 -8.45 1.72
CA LEU A 31 0.49 -7.07 2.02
C LEU A 31 1.93 -6.73 1.61
N GLN A 32 2.83 -7.67 1.81
CA GLN A 32 4.22 -7.47 1.41
C GLN A 32 4.35 -7.23 -0.10
N LYS A 33 3.63 -8.00 -0.89
CA LYS A 33 3.62 -7.81 -2.34
C LYS A 33 3.04 -6.43 -2.71
N LEU A 34 1.94 -6.06 -2.06
CA LEU A 34 1.31 -4.76 -2.33
C LEU A 34 2.28 -3.62 -2.05
N VAL A 35 2.92 -3.66 -0.88
CA VAL A 35 3.83 -2.59 -0.46
C VAL A 35 5.02 -2.48 -1.40
N ASN A 36 5.68 -3.61 -1.68
CA ASN A 36 6.87 -3.58 -2.53
C ASN A 36 6.55 -3.15 -3.95
N ARG A 37 5.47 -3.70 -4.52
CA ARG A 37 5.08 -3.34 -5.88
C ARG A 37 4.60 -1.90 -5.99
N SER A 38 3.90 -1.41 -4.96
CA SER A 38 3.45 -0.02 -4.94
C SER A 38 4.63 0.94 -4.82
N MET A 39 5.60 0.62 -4.00
CA MET A 39 6.80 1.45 -3.89
C MET A 39 7.58 1.51 -5.20
N ASP A 40 7.76 0.36 -5.83
CA ASP A 40 8.48 0.31 -7.10
C ASP A 40 7.76 1.13 -8.16
N LYS A 41 6.45 0.98 -8.25
CA LYS A 41 5.66 1.72 -9.22
C LYS A 41 5.66 3.21 -8.92
N TYR A 42 5.61 3.57 -7.65
CA TYR A 42 5.67 4.96 -7.21
C TYR A 42 6.97 5.63 -7.70
N LEU A 43 8.06 4.90 -7.69
CA LEU A 43 9.36 5.44 -8.09
C LEU A 43 9.53 5.52 -9.61
N LYS A 44 8.82 4.67 -10.36
CA LYS A 44 9.02 4.54 -11.81
C LYS A 44 7.93 5.18 -12.65
N ASP A 45 6.75 5.40 -12.07
CA ASP A 45 5.56 5.86 -12.81
C ASP A 45 5.09 7.18 -12.21
N ASP A 46 5.33 8.27 -12.91
CA ASP A 46 4.98 9.61 -12.42
C ASP A 46 3.47 9.78 -12.26
N ASP A 47 2.68 9.16 -13.12
CA ASP A 47 1.21 9.25 -13.02
C ASP A 47 0.72 8.54 -11.76
N TYR A 48 1.28 7.37 -11.47
CA TYR A 48 0.92 6.63 -10.27
C TYR A 48 1.34 7.41 -9.02
N LYS A 49 2.56 7.94 -9.02
CA LYS A 49 3.06 8.74 -7.91
C LYS A 49 2.13 9.89 -7.61
N LYS A 50 1.73 10.63 -8.66
CA LYS A 50 0.83 11.76 -8.50
C LYS A 50 -0.52 11.31 -7.94
N SER A 51 -1.06 10.21 -8.45
CA SER A 51 -2.35 9.70 -7.99
C SER A 51 -2.34 9.33 -6.51
N ILE A 52 -1.23 8.82 -6.01
CA ILE A 52 -1.10 8.43 -4.61
C ILE A 52 -0.88 9.64 -3.71
N VAL A 53 0.02 10.55 -4.13
CA VAL A 53 0.32 11.75 -3.34
C VAL A 53 -0.92 12.64 -3.19
N GLU A 54 -1.72 12.74 -4.25
CA GLU A 54 -2.91 13.58 -4.27
C GLU A 54 -4.19 12.83 -3.89
N TYR A 55 -4.06 11.58 -3.48
CA TYR A 55 -5.23 10.76 -3.16
C TYR A 55 -5.97 11.32 -1.95
N ASP A 56 -7.25 11.59 -2.10
CA ASP A 56 -8.09 12.10 -1.02
C ASP A 56 -9.32 11.24 -0.76
N GLY A 57 -9.30 10.00 -1.25
CA GLY A 57 -10.43 9.09 -1.13
C GLY A 57 -10.56 8.37 0.20
N LEU A 58 -9.60 8.53 1.12
CA LEU A 58 -9.69 7.89 2.41
C LEU A 58 -10.77 8.55 3.26
N GLN A 59 -11.62 7.71 3.87
CA GLN A 59 -12.71 8.20 4.71
C GLN A 59 -12.26 8.31 6.16
N ILE A 60 -11.26 9.13 6.36
CA ILE A 60 -10.71 9.40 7.68
C ILE A 60 -10.18 10.82 7.68
N SER A 61 -10.41 11.54 8.78
CA SER A 61 -9.89 12.89 8.90
C SER A 61 -8.46 12.84 9.41
N GLY A 62 -7.66 13.80 8.96
CA GLY A 62 -6.26 13.86 9.33
C GLY A 62 -5.37 13.54 8.15
N SER A 63 -4.20 14.13 8.15
CA SER A 63 -3.26 14.04 7.03
C SER A 63 -2.21 12.94 7.18
N ASN A 64 -2.26 12.17 8.28
CA ASN A 64 -1.24 11.16 8.55
C ASN A 64 -1.47 9.85 7.83
N PHE A 65 -2.59 9.74 7.15
CA PHE A 65 -2.93 8.56 6.40
C PHE A 65 -3.25 8.92 4.97
#